data_09851949326a1a1b88cf994d617b317b
#
_entry.id   09851949326a1a1b88cf994d617b317b
#
_cell.length_a   1.000
_cell.length_b   1.000
_cell.length_c   1.000
_cell.angle_alpha   90.00
_cell.angle_beta   90.00
_cell.angle_gamma   90.00
#
_symmetry.space_group_name_H-M   'P 1'
#
loop_
_entity.id
_entity.type
_entity.pdbx_description
1 polymer ?
#
loop_
_entity_poly.entity_id
_entity_poly.type
_entity_poly.pdbx_seq_one_letter_code
_entity_poly.pdbx_strand_id
1 'polypeptide(L)'
;PKKPPPPADPAAPDLAWIGPQQDVPAAAYQHALVVVIDTSNRERVAGSLFERGAMVIKIDHHLEEEPLGAINWVDTNASSASEMVWLVTQPSQHPALPXXXXPPAAALYAGIIGDTGRFLYDLTTAQTHRAAADLLATGIDAPAIGRQEDQFPENVGRLIGWALENVHITTNGAGSLIITQAILQQFGLQYGEEQRAVGNIGKLASIDRWVVFTERQDGKYRVELRGKTKEINTLAVRHGGGGHPLASGAVADDEAEVQAIEKELASD
;
A
#
# COMPACT_ATOMS: atom_id res chain seq x y z
N PRO A 1 5.51 25.09 17.98
CA PRO A 1 6.57 24.17 17.58
C PRO A 1 5.93 22.95 16.90
N LYS A 2 6.29 22.72 15.64
CA LYS A 2 5.82 21.54 14.93
C LYS A 2 6.41 20.30 15.61
N LYS A 3 5.57 19.33 15.87
CA LYS A 3 5.99 18.04 16.41
C LYS A 3 7.04 17.44 15.44
N PRO A 4 8.15 16.91 15.92
CA PRO A 4 9.09 16.26 15.02
C PRO A 4 8.37 15.11 14.27
N PRO A 5 8.71 14.87 13.01
CA PRO A 5 8.14 13.75 12.30
C PRO A 5 8.43 12.44 13.04
N PRO A 6 7.54 11.48 12.97
CA PRO A 6 7.83 10.18 13.56
C PRO A 6 9.09 9.59 12.93
N PRO A 7 9.83 8.76 13.65
CA PRO A 7 10.95 8.05 13.02
C PRO A 7 10.41 7.25 11.83
N ALA A 8 11.24 7.13 10.80
CA ALA A 8 10.88 6.28 9.67
C ALA A 8 10.50 4.90 10.20
N ASP A 9 9.35 4.41 9.79
CA ASP A 9 8.97 3.05 10.14
C ASP A 9 10.07 2.10 9.64
N PRO A 10 10.51 1.16 10.46
CA PRO A 10 11.44 0.15 9.96
C PRO A 10 10.83 -0.52 8.74
N ALA A 11 11.65 -0.83 7.76
CA ALA A 11 11.18 -1.56 6.58
C ALA A 11 10.35 -2.75 7.07
N ALA A 12 9.17 -2.91 6.48
CA ALA A 12 8.27 -3.98 6.89
C ALA A 12 9.06 -5.30 6.90
N PRO A 13 9.00 -6.08 7.97
CA PRO A 13 9.81 -7.30 8.07
C PRO A 13 9.61 -8.26 6.90
N ASP A 14 8.45 -8.23 6.29
CA ASP A 14 8.12 -9.05 5.12
C ASP A 14 8.82 -8.59 3.83
N LEU A 15 9.39 -7.38 3.80
CA LEU A 15 10.16 -6.87 2.65
C LEU A 15 11.69 -6.95 2.86
N ALA A 16 12.15 -7.49 4.00
CA ALA A 16 13.58 -7.55 4.31
C ALA A 16 14.37 -8.37 3.27
N TRP A 17 13.70 -9.27 2.53
CA TRP A 17 14.33 -10.08 1.49
C TRP A 17 14.75 -9.25 0.26
N ILE A 18 14.17 -8.08 0.04
CA ILE A 18 14.54 -7.18 -1.07
C ILE A 18 15.93 -6.59 -0.81
N GLY A 19 16.23 -6.30 0.45
CA GLY A 19 17.54 -5.77 0.86
C GLY A 19 17.42 -4.95 2.13
N PRO A 20 18.54 -4.71 2.79
CA PRO A 20 18.52 -3.92 4.03
C PRO A 20 18.24 -2.45 3.75
N GLN A 21 17.44 -1.85 4.57
CA GLN A 21 17.30 -0.40 4.59
C GLN A 21 18.61 0.21 5.07
N GLN A 22 19.10 1.21 4.34
CA GLN A 22 20.38 1.85 4.64
C GLN A 22 20.19 3.23 5.25
N ASP A 23 20.86 3.48 6.34
CA ASP A 23 20.92 4.82 6.92
C ASP A 23 21.86 5.69 6.08
N VAL A 24 21.32 6.75 5.51
CA VAL A 24 22.11 7.67 4.69
C VAL A 24 22.51 8.88 5.57
N PRO A 25 23.79 9.13 5.76
CA PRO A 25 24.22 10.26 6.60
C PRO A 25 23.79 11.60 6.00
N ALA A 26 23.44 12.55 6.87
CA ALA A 26 22.88 13.84 6.46
C ALA A 26 23.77 14.60 5.45
N ALA A 27 25.09 14.47 5.55
CA ALA A 27 26.03 15.12 4.64
C ALA A 27 25.91 14.61 3.19
N ALA A 28 25.50 13.35 3.00
CA ALA A 28 25.35 12.78 1.66
C ALA A 28 24.23 13.46 0.85
N TYR A 29 23.22 13.96 1.53
CA TYR A 29 22.09 14.62 0.85
C TYR A 29 22.48 15.92 0.13
N GLN A 30 23.46 16.68 0.65
CA GLN A 30 23.81 18.01 0.16
C GLN A 30 24.19 18.06 -1.33
N HIS A 31 24.71 16.96 -1.86
CA HIS A 31 25.15 16.87 -3.26
C HIS A 31 24.38 15.80 -4.04
N ALA A 32 23.34 15.24 -3.43
CA ALA A 32 22.61 14.12 -4.00
C ALA A 32 21.43 14.59 -4.84
N LEU A 33 21.15 13.85 -5.91
CA LEU A 33 19.81 13.80 -6.49
C LEU A 33 19.00 12.85 -5.60
N VAL A 34 17.96 13.36 -4.96
CA VAL A 34 17.06 12.56 -4.14
C VAL A 34 15.81 12.22 -4.96
N VAL A 35 15.50 10.94 -5.06
CA VAL A 35 14.29 10.48 -5.75
C VAL A 35 13.33 9.95 -4.69
N VAL A 36 12.19 10.64 -4.52
CA VAL A 36 11.11 10.23 -3.62
C VAL A 36 10.14 9.40 -4.46
N ILE A 37 9.90 8.17 -4.04
CA ILE A 37 9.11 7.22 -4.81
C ILE A 37 7.90 6.78 -3.99
N ASP A 38 6.72 6.73 -4.64
CA ASP A 38 5.54 6.08 -4.14
C ASP A 38 4.96 6.73 -2.87
N THR A 39 4.82 8.06 -2.90
CA THR A 39 4.20 8.78 -1.78
C THR A 39 3.52 10.07 -2.23
N SER A 40 2.28 10.26 -1.77
CA SER A 40 1.46 11.41 -2.15
C SER A 40 1.86 12.70 -1.43
N ASN A 41 2.44 12.59 -0.23
CA ASN A 41 2.71 13.76 0.61
C ASN A 41 3.97 13.59 1.47
N ARG A 42 4.40 14.69 2.05
CA ARG A 42 5.61 14.83 2.86
C ARG A 42 5.61 13.94 4.12
N GLU A 43 4.45 13.78 4.74
CA GLU A 43 4.33 13.07 6.01
C GLU A 43 4.63 11.58 5.87
N ARG A 44 4.46 11.05 4.65
CA ARG A 44 4.70 9.64 4.34
C ARG A 44 6.13 9.35 3.89
N VAL A 45 6.94 10.39 3.61
CA VAL A 45 8.33 10.17 3.18
C VAL A 45 9.14 9.62 4.36
N ALA A 46 9.87 8.53 4.13
CA ALA A 46 10.73 7.92 5.14
C ALA A 46 11.88 8.88 5.50
N GLY A 47 11.77 9.50 6.66
CA GLY A 47 12.76 10.45 7.15
C GLY A 47 12.53 11.88 6.64
N SER A 48 13.22 12.83 7.26
CA SER A 48 13.02 14.27 7.01
C SER A 48 14.17 14.92 6.21
N LEU A 49 15.17 14.13 5.82
CA LEU A 49 16.38 14.69 5.21
C LEU A 49 16.31 14.81 3.68
N PHE A 50 15.26 14.27 3.06
CA PHE A 50 15.13 14.27 1.60
C PHE A 50 15.19 15.70 1.01
N GLU A 51 14.65 16.68 1.74
CA GLU A 51 14.63 18.09 1.32
C GLU A 51 16.02 18.74 1.25
N ARG A 52 17.03 18.09 1.86
CA ARG A 52 18.43 18.60 1.82
C ARG A 52 19.15 18.22 0.53
N GLY A 53 18.49 17.47 -0.34
CA GLY A 53 19.07 17.10 -1.63
C GLY A 53 19.40 18.31 -2.50
N ALA A 54 20.48 18.21 -3.29
CA ALA A 54 20.80 19.23 -4.29
C ALA A 54 19.64 19.38 -5.30
N MET A 55 18.93 18.31 -5.57
CA MET A 55 17.69 18.29 -6.34
C MET A 55 16.81 17.17 -5.79
N VAL A 56 15.50 17.40 -5.76
CA VAL A 56 14.52 16.38 -5.39
C VAL A 56 13.59 16.13 -6.58
N ILE A 57 13.36 14.86 -6.89
CA ILE A 57 12.41 14.41 -7.91
C ILE A 57 11.39 13.49 -7.22
N LYS A 58 10.13 13.65 -7.55
CA LYS A 58 9.06 12.73 -7.10
C LYS A 58 8.60 11.86 -8.27
N ILE A 59 8.43 10.56 -8.03
CA ILE A 59 7.82 9.60 -8.96
C ILE A 59 6.71 8.88 -8.18
N ASP A 60 5.46 9.05 -8.60
CA ASP A 60 4.33 8.58 -7.80
C ASP A 60 3.13 8.25 -8.69
N HIS A 61 2.31 7.29 -8.26
CA HIS A 61 1.07 6.94 -8.96
C HIS A 61 -0.20 7.24 -8.14
N HIS A 62 -0.04 7.80 -6.95
CA HIS A 62 -1.18 8.23 -6.14
C HIS A 62 -1.72 9.59 -6.60
N LEU A 63 -2.95 9.94 -6.19
CA LEU A 63 -3.44 11.31 -6.33
C LEU A 63 -2.48 12.25 -5.61
N GLU A 64 -2.04 13.29 -6.32
CA GLU A 64 -1.05 14.22 -5.76
C GLU A 64 -1.69 15.09 -4.69
N GLU A 65 -1.26 14.91 -3.45
CA GLU A 65 -1.65 15.76 -2.33
C GLU A 65 -0.69 16.94 -2.18
N GLU A 66 0.60 16.70 -2.48
CA GLU A 66 1.64 17.71 -2.26
C GLU A 66 2.81 17.49 -3.24
N PRO A 67 3.22 18.51 -3.99
CA PRO A 67 4.47 18.43 -4.77
C PRO A 67 5.67 18.45 -3.82
N LEU A 68 6.59 17.50 -3.97
CA LEU A 68 7.72 17.35 -3.05
C LEU A 68 9.06 17.74 -3.65
N GLY A 69 9.14 17.88 -4.97
CA GLY A 69 10.40 18.12 -5.65
C GLY A 69 10.34 19.17 -6.74
N ALA A 70 11.50 19.47 -7.31
CA ALA A 70 11.62 20.33 -8.47
C ALA A 70 10.94 19.72 -9.71
N ILE A 71 10.89 18.39 -9.75
CA ILE A 71 10.17 17.63 -10.78
C ILE A 71 9.25 16.67 -10.02
N ASN A 72 7.96 16.68 -10.37
CA ASN A 72 6.98 15.77 -9.81
C ASN A 72 6.31 15.04 -10.97
N TRP A 73 6.72 13.79 -11.19
CA TRP A 73 6.11 12.94 -12.20
C TRP A 73 5.07 12.05 -11.51
N VAL A 74 3.82 12.46 -11.66
CA VAL A 74 2.68 11.75 -11.06
C VAL A 74 1.78 11.24 -12.19
N ASP A 75 1.53 9.93 -12.19
CA ASP A 75 0.63 9.32 -13.18
C ASP A 75 -0.32 8.34 -12.48
N THR A 76 -1.52 8.82 -12.20
CA THR A 76 -2.56 8.04 -11.50
C THR A 76 -3.12 6.88 -12.34
N ASN A 77 -2.72 6.77 -13.61
CA ASN A 77 -3.11 5.63 -14.45
C ASN A 77 -2.04 4.52 -14.46
N ALA A 78 -0.86 4.79 -13.90
CA ALA A 78 0.17 3.78 -13.78
C ALA A 78 -0.23 2.75 -12.71
N SER A 79 0.06 1.48 -12.96
CA SER A 79 -0.30 0.41 -12.03
C SER A 79 0.49 0.46 -10.72
N SER A 80 1.67 1.07 -10.77
CA SER A 80 2.59 1.16 -9.61
C SER A 80 3.69 2.18 -9.89
N ALA A 81 4.27 2.73 -8.86
CA ALA A 81 5.49 3.54 -8.99
C ALA A 81 6.63 2.70 -9.59
N SER A 82 6.66 1.39 -9.32
CA SER A 82 7.65 0.46 -9.91
C SER A 82 7.53 0.35 -11.42
N GLU A 83 6.31 0.35 -11.99
CA GLU A 83 6.11 0.40 -13.43
C GLU A 83 6.67 1.70 -14.01
N MET A 84 6.45 2.83 -13.32
CA MET A 84 6.99 4.13 -13.75
C MET A 84 8.52 4.12 -13.75
N VAL A 85 9.14 3.56 -12.70
CA VAL A 85 10.60 3.43 -12.66
C VAL A 85 11.10 2.52 -13.80
N TRP A 86 10.41 1.41 -14.08
CA TRP A 86 10.75 0.55 -15.23
C TRP A 86 10.74 1.37 -16.53
N LEU A 87 9.74 2.24 -16.75
CA LEU A 87 9.67 3.09 -17.95
C LEU A 87 10.93 3.95 -18.11
N VAL A 88 11.44 4.53 -17.03
CA VAL A 88 12.67 5.35 -17.07
C VAL A 88 13.86 4.51 -17.53
N THR A 89 13.89 3.23 -17.21
CA THR A 89 15.03 2.36 -17.54
C THR A 89 15.00 1.85 -18.99
N GLN A 90 13.95 2.15 -19.76
CA GLN A 90 13.84 1.62 -21.12
C GLN A 90 14.88 2.26 -22.05
N PRO A 91 15.58 1.46 -22.90
CA PRO A 91 16.59 1.99 -23.82
C PRO A 91 16.06 3.04 -24.78
N SER A 92 14.80 2.97 -25.14
CA SER A 92 14.15 3.98 -26.00
C SER A 92 14.08 5.34 -25.33
N GLN A 93 14.05 5.37 -24.00
CA GLN A 93 14.04 6.61 -23.22
C GLN A 93 15.45 7.03 -22.81
N HIS A 94 16.26 6.08 -22.37
CA HIS A 94 17.59 6.35 -21.82
C HIS A 94 18.61 5.27 -22.26
N PRO A 95 19.13 5.35 -23.48
CA PRO A 95 20.04 4.29 -23.98
C PRO A 95 21.34 4.12 -23.19
N ALA A 96 21.68 5.09 -22.36
CA ALA A 96 22.90 5.01 -21.53
C ALA A 96 22.69 4.28 -20.20
N LEU A 97 21.46 3.97 -19.82
CA LEU A 97 21.21 3.26 -18.55
C LEU A 97 21.41 1.75 -18.77
N PRO A 98 22.20 1.09 -17.90
CA PRO A 98 22.41 -0.35 -18.01
C PRO A 98 21.12 -1.07 -17.58
N UNK A 99 20.91 -2.06 -18.26
CA UNK A 99 19.75 -2.87 -17.94
C UNK A 99 19.73 -3.27 -16.48
N UNK A 100 18.63 -3.45 -15.99
CA UNK A 100 18.52 -3.76 -14.63
C UNK A 100 19.16 -5.08 -14.38
N UNK A 101 19.91 -5.16 -13.63
CA UNK A 101 20.48 -6.33 -13.08
C UNK A 101 19.44 -7.03 -12.29
N UNK A 102 19.66 -8.09 -11.87
CA UNK A 102 18.80 -8.86 -11.13
C UNK A 102 18.22 -8.23 -9.93
N PRO A 103 19.09 -7.81 -8.95
CA PRO A 103 18.42 -7.26 -7.74
C PRO A 103 17.45 -6.11 -8.00
N PRO A 104 17.79 -5.06 -8.79
CA PRO A 104 16.79 -4.02 -9.06
C PRO A 104 15.55 -4.54 -9.81
N ALA A 105 15.73 -5.46 -10.74
CA ALA A 105 14.59 -6.03 -11.48
C ALA A 105 13.66 -6.81 -10.55
N ALA A 106 14.22 -7.53 -9.58
CA ALA A 106 13.41 -8.27 -8.59
C ALA A 106 12.59 -7.31 -7.72
N ALA A 107 13.21 -6.19 -7.29
CA ALA A 107 12.51 -5.18 -6.50
C ALA A 107 11.38 -4.52 -7.29
N LEU A 108 11.64 -4.15 -8.56
CA LEU A 108 10.60 -3.56 -9.41
C LEU A 108 9.45 -4.56 -9.68
N TYR A 109 9.80 -5.83 -9.92
CA TYR A 109 8.79 -6.87 -10.12
C TYR A 109 7.95 -7.05 -8.86
N ALA A 110 8.58 -7.07 -7.68
CA ALA A 110 7.86 -7.17 -6.41
C ALA A 110 6.87 -6.00 -6.23
N GLY A 111 7.33 -4.76 -6.51
CA GLY A 111 6.45 -3.60 -6.41
C GLY A 111 5.28 -3.66 -7.38
N ILE A 112 5.52 -4.12 -8.63
CA ILE A 112 4.43 -4.28 -9.61
C ILE A 112 3.39 -5.31 -9.08
N ILE A 113 3.84 -6.50 -8.65
CA ILE A 113 2.88 -7.52 -8.22
C ILE A 113 2.17 -7.13 -6.90
N GLY A 114 2.84 -6.37 -6.04
CA GLY A 114 2.23 -5.85 -4.82
C GLY A 114 1.08 -4.89 -5.13
N ASP A 115 1.35 -3.84 -5.90
CA ASP A 115 0.38 -2.79 -6.20
C ASP A 115 -0.75 -3.26 -7.12
N THR A 116 -0.49 -4.26 -7.96
CA THR A 116 -1.52 -4.80 -8.85
C THR A 116 -2.31 -5.95 -8.23
N GLY A 117 -2.01 -6.34 -6.99
CA GLY A 117 -2.59 -7.54 -6.39
C GLY A 117 -2.36 -8.75 -7.27
N ARG A 118 -1.15 -8.89 -7.81
CA ARG A 118 -0.77 -9.94 -8.77
C ARG A 118 -1.57 -9.87 -10.06
N PHE A 119 -1.64 -8.66 -10.62
CA PHE A 119 -2.31 -8.39 -11.90
C PHE A 119 -3.84 -8.56 -11.84
N LEU A 120 -4.42 -8.45 -10.63
CA LEU A 120 -5.87 -8.59 -10.44
C LEU A 120 -6.60 -7.24 -10.34
N TYR A 121 -5.87 -6.13 -10.14
CA TYR A 121 -6.50 -4.82 -9.95
C TYR A 121 -6.63 -4.06 -11.28
N ASP A 122 -7.57 -3.13 -11.32
CA ASP A 122 -8.05 -2.46 -12.54
C ASP A 122 -6.99 -1.66 -13.28
N LEU A 123 -5.96 -1.16 -12.59
CA LEU A 123 -4.87 -0.42 -13.23
C LEU A 123 -3.86 -1.33 -13.93
N THR A 124 -4.06 -2.65 -13.88
CA THR A 124 -3.22 -3.60 -14.64
C THR A 124 -3.50 -3.47 -16.13
N THR A 125 -2.50 -3.08 -16.88
CA THR A 125 -2.62 -2.84 -18.33
C THR A 125 -1.68 -3.74 -19.14
N ALA A 126 -1.77 -3.65 -20.46
CA ALA A 126 -0.81 -4.31 -21.34
C ALA A 126 0.62 -3.81 -21.09
N GLN A 127 0.79 -2.54 -20.70
CA GLN A 127 2.09 -1.98 -20.33
C GLN A 127 2.64 -2.64 -19.07
N THR A 128 1.79 -2.82 -18.06
CA THR A 128 2.16 -3.51 -16.81
C THR A 128 2.70 -4.92 -17.12
N HIS A 129 2.02 -5.65 -18.02
CA HIS A 129 2.48 -6.99 -18.40
C HIS A 129 3.77 -6.95 -19.23
N ARG A 130 4.00 -5.92 -20.06
CA ARG A 130 5.28 -5.75 -20.74
C ARG A 130 6.41 -5.48 -19.75
N ALA A 131 6.16 -4.61 -18.76
CA ALA A 131 7.13 -4.35 -17.69
C ALA A 131 7.50 -5.65 -16.99
N ALA A 132 6.50 -6.44 -16.59
CA ALA A 132 6.73 -7.73 -15.96
C ALA A 132 7.54 -8.67 -16.85
N ALA A 133 7.22 -8.75 -18.16
CA ALA A 133 7.94 -9.60 -19.10
C ALA A 133 9.40 -9.19 -19.26
N ASP A 134 9.68 -7.88 -19.35
CA ASP A 134 11.05 -7.38 -19.46
C ASP A 134 11.86 -7.67 -18.20
N LEU A 135 11.23 -7.51 -17.02
CA LEU A 135 11.87 -7.82 -15.75
C LEU A 135 12.16 -9.33 -15.63
N LEU A 136 11.22 -10.18 -16.07
CA LEU A 136 11.44 -11.63 -16.15
C LEU A 136 12.60 -12.00 -17.07
N ALA A 137 12.77 -11.28 -18.19
CA ALA A 137 13.86 -11.52 -19.12
C ALA A 137 15.26 -11.27 -18.54
N THR A 138 15.34 -10.54 -17.42
CA THR A 138 16.62 -10.35 -16.71
C THR A 138 17.07 -11.60 -15.94
N GLY A 139 16.19 -12.61 -15.82
CA GLY A 139 16.50 -13.86 -15.14
C GLY A 139 16.11 -13.89 -13.66
N ILE A 140 15.26 -12.98 -13.18
CA ILE A 140 14.77 -13.03 -11.80
C ILE A 140 13.96 -14.31 -11.56
N ASP A 141 13.96 -14.78 -10.32
CA ASP A 141 13.11 -15.91 -9.90
C ASP A 141 11.72 -15.39 -9.48
N ALA A 142 10.88 -15.06 -10.48
CA ALA A 142 9.55 -14.52 -10.22
C ALA A 142 8.67 -15.47 -9.37
N PRO A 143 8.71 -16.81 -9.58
CA PRO A 143 8.00 -17.69 -8.65
C PRO A 143 8.47 -17.56 -7.20
N ALA A 144 9.77 -17.41 -6.95
CA ALA A 144 10.25 -17.21 -5.58
C ALA A 144 9.77 -15.88 -5.01
N ILE A 145 9.81 -14.79 -5.80
CA ILE A 145 9.30 -13.48 -5.41
C ILE A 145 7.80 -13.60 -5.05
N GLY A 146 7.02 -14.22 -5.94
CA GLY A 146 5.58 -14.40 -5.70
C GLY A 146 5.28 -15.19 -4.44
N ARG A 147 6.04 -16.27 -4.18
CA ARG A 147 5.88 -17.05 -2.94
C ARG A 147 6.21 -16.21 -1.71
N GLN A 148 7.26 -15.38 -1.79
CA GLN A 148 7.68 -14.52 -0.68
C GLN A 148 6.59 -13.49 -0.34
N GLU A 149 6.01 -12.87 -1.37
CA GLU A 149 4.90 -11.91 -1.21
C GLU A 149 3.63 -12.56 -0.64
N ASP A 150 3.41 -13.85 -0.93
CA ASP A 150 2.20 -14.56 -0.55
C ASP A 150 2.26 -15.13 0.88
N GLN A 151 3.46 -15.31 1.41
CA GLN A 151 3.63 -15.91 2.73
C GLN A 151 3.19 -14.98 3.85
N PHE A 152 2.61 -15.55 4.87
CA PHE A 152 2.27 -14.86 6.10
C PHE A 152 2.46 -15.82 7.29
N PRO A 153 2.71 -15.28 8.49
CA PRO A 153 2.86 -16.10 9.69
C PRO A 153 1.59 -16.89 10.03
N GLU A 154 1.73 -18.01 10.72
CA GLU A 154 0.62 -18.87 11.08
C GLU A 154 -0.48 -18.14 11.86
N ASN A 155 -0.12 -17.25 12.77
CA ASN A 155 -1.08 -16.47 13.55
C ASN A 155 -1.90 -15.51 12.67
N VAL A 156 -1.30 -14.91 11.64
CA VAL A 156 -2.01 -14.11 10.65
C VAL A 156 -2.99 -14.99 9.86
N GLY A 157 -2.56 -16.22 9.47
CA GLY A 157 -3.44 -17.18 8.81
C GLY A 157 -4.65 -17.55 9.65
N ARG A 158 -4.45 -17.72 10.95
CA ARG A 158 -5.56 -17.99 11.89
C ARG A 158 -6.52 -16.80 11.98
N LEU A 159 -5.98 -15.57 12.00
CA LEU A 159 -6.82 -14.36 12.00
C LEU A 159 -7.62 -14.28 10.69
N ILE A 160 -7.00 -14.59 9.54
CA ILE A 160 -7.71 -14.62 8.24
C ILE A 160 -8.90 -15.58 8.30
N GLY A 161 -8.67 -16.81 8.82
CA GLY A 161 -9.75 -17.78 8.98
C GLY A 161 -10.87 -17.27 9.87
N TRP A 162 -10.51 -16.67 11.01
CA TRP A 162 -11.47 -16.07 11.92
C TRP A 162 -12.23 -14.91 11.25
N ALA A 163 -11.53 -14.05 10.51
CA ALA A 163 -12.14 -12.90 9.82
C ALA A 163 -13.18 -13.36 8.80
N LEU A 164 -12.86 -14.41 8.03
CA LEU A 164 -13.80 -14.97 7.04
C LEU A 164 -15.04 -15.59 7.69
N GLU A 165 -14.88 -16.17 8.88
CA GLU A 165 -15.99 -16.77 9.64
C GLU A 165 -16.87 -15.71 10.31
N ASN A 166 -16.29 -14.58 10.71
CA ASN A 166 -16.95 -13.58 11.57
C ASN A 166 -17.35 -12.29 10.84
N VAL A 167 -16.97 -12.12 9.57
CA VAL A 167 -17.41 -10.96 8.80
C VAL A 167 -18.94 -10.95 8.66
N HIS A 168 -19.56 -9.87 9.07
CA HIS A 168 -21.01 -9.67 8.87
C HIS A 168 -21.25 -9.27 7.41
N ILE A 169 -22.13 -9.99 6.71
CA ILE A 169 -22.40 -9.73 5.29
C ILE A 169 -23.90 -9.43 5.13
N THR A 170 -24.18 -8.27 4.56
CA THR A 170 -25.56 -7.86 4.26
C THR A 170 -26.07 -8.52 2.98
N THR A 171 -27.38 -8.51 2.78
CA THR A 171 -28.02 -9.07 1.58
C THR A 171 -27.62 -8.36 0.29
N ASN A 172 -27.14 -7.11 0.37
CA ASN A 172 -26.69 -6.34 -0.81
C ASN A 172 -25.15 -6.35 -0.96
N GLY A 173 -24.44 -7.26 -0.28
CA GLY A 173 -23.02 -7.49 -0.50
C GLY A 173 -22.05 -6.58 0.25
N ALA A 174 -22.54 -5.82 1.25
CA ALA A 174 -21.63 -5.06 2.11
C ALA A 174 -21.11 -5.96 3.23
N GLY A 175 -19.79 -5.95 3.46
CA GLY A 175 -19.15 -6.69 4.53
C GLY A 175 -18.64 -5.75 5.63
N SER A 176 -18.76 -6.14 6.90
CA SER A 176 -18.12 -5.39 7.99
C SER A 176 -17.51 -6.32 9.03
N LEU A 177 -16.38 -5.90 9.59
CA LEU A 177 -15.67 -6.66 10.62
C LEU A 177 -15.01 -5.70 11.59
N ILE A 178 -15.10 -6.01 12.89
CA ILE A 178 -14.38 -5.27 13.93
C ILE A 178 -13.30 -6.18 14.52
N ILE A 179 -12.05 -5.72 14.51
CA ILE A 179 -10.91 -6.40 15.12
C ILE A 179 -10.50 -5.58 16.35
N THR A 180 -10.83 -6.10 17.53
CA THR A 180 -10.50 -5.42 18.78
C THR A 180 -9.08 -5.75 19.24
N GLN A 181 -8.56 -4.99 20.21
CA GLN A 181 -7.27 -5.31 20.85
C GLN A 181 -7.29 -6.72 21.46
N ALA A 182 -8.44 -7.14 22.01
CA ALA A 182 -8.59 -8.48 22.57
C ALA A 182 -8.45 -9.57 21.49
N ILE A 183 -9.00 -9.32 20.30
CA ILE A 183 -8.86 -10.23 19.16
C ILE A 183 -7.39 -10.31 18.71
N LEU A 184 -6.72 -9.17 18.57
CA LEU A 184 -5.29 -9.15 18.23
C LEU A 184 -4.49 -9.98 19.25
N GLN A 185 -4.72 -9.76 20.53
CA GLN A 185 -4.08 -10.50 21.61
C GLN A 185 -4.35 -12.01 21.53
N GLN A 186 -5.60 -12.39 21.23
CA GLN A 186 -6.00 -13.80 21.09
C GLN A 186 -5.16 -14.54 20.03
N PHE A 187 -4.81 -13.83 18.93
CA PHE A 187 -4.01 -14.40 17.85
C PHE A 187 -2.51 -14.10 18.01
N GLY A 188 -2.10 -13.42 19.09
CA GLY A 188 -0.70 -13.08 19.31
C GLY A 188 -0.17 -12.08 18.30
N LEU A 189 -1.01 -11.12 17.90
CA LEU A 189 -0.68 -10.10 16.90
C LEU A 189 -0.59 -8.72 17.54
N GLN A 190 0.26 -7.88 16.98
CA GLN A 190 0.33 -6.46 17.30
C GLN A 190 -0.53 -5.67 16.32
N TYR A 191 -0.93 -4.46 16.71
CA TYR A 191 -1.62 -3.52 15.83
C TYR A 191 -0.78 -3.28 14.57
N GLY A 192 -1.39 -3.43 13.42
CA GLY A 192 -0.74 -3.30 12.10
C GLY A 192 -0.47 -4.65 11.43
N GLU A 193 -0.28 -5.73 12.20
CA GLU A 193 -0.01 -7.05 11.62
C GLU A 193 -1.26 -7.71 11.02
N GLU A 194 -2.45 -7.23 11.38
CA GLU A 194 -3.73 -7.73 10.89
C GLU A 194 -4.06 -7.29 9.46
N GLN A 195 -3.31 -6.36 8.89
CA GLN A 195 -3.64 -5.77 7.58
C GLN A 195 -3.81 -6.82 6.47
N ARG A 196 -3.04 -7.90 6.52
CA ARG A 196 -3.17 -8.99 5.54
C ARG A 196 -4.55 -9.68 5.60
N ALA A 197 -5.27 -9.60 6.73
CA ALA A 197 -6.62 -10.18 6.83
C ALA A 197 -7.65 -9.34 6.04
N VAL A 198 -7.46 -8.02 5.94
CA VAL A 198 -8.42 -7.10 5.33
C VAL A 198 -8.73 -7.46 3.88
N GLY A 199 -7.69 -7.69 3.08
CA GLY A 199 -7.87 -8.02 1.66
C GLY A 199 -8.51 -9.40 1.43
N ASN A 200 -8.34 -10.32 2.36
CA ASN A 200 -8.88 -11.67 2.21
C ASN A 200 -10.41 -11.72 2.30
N ILE A 201 -11.04 -10.78 3.02
CA ILE A 201 -12.51 -10.68 3.09
C ILE A 201 -13.10 -10.49 1.69
N GLY A 202 -12.47 -9.69 0.85
CA GLY A 202 -12.93 -9.44 -0.52
C GLY A 202 -12.90 -10.67 -1.42
N LYS A 203 -12.23 -11.75 -1.03
CA LYS A 203 -12.23 -13.00 -1.83
C LYS A 203 -13.56 -13.74 -1.75
N LEU A 204 -14.44 -13.40 -0.78
CA LEU A 204 -15.78 -13.96 -0.71
C LEU A 204 -16.61 -13.42 -1.89
N ALA A 205 -17.20 -14.31 -2.68
CA ALA A 205 -17.98 -13.92 -3.86
C ALA A 205 -19.22 -13.09 -3.50
N SER A 206 -19.74 -13.29 -2.31
CA SER A 206 -20.94 -12.57 -1.80
C SER A 206 -20.64 -11.13 -1.37
N ILE A 207 -19.37 -10.74 -1.28
CA ILE A 207 -18.97 -9.39 -0.85
C ILE A 207 -18.57 -8.57 -2.08
N ASP A 208 -19.10 -7.37 -2.18
CA ASP A 208 -18.83 -6.39 -3.23
C ASP A 208 -18.01 -5.20 -2.70
N ARG A 209 -18.28 -4.84 -1.44
CA ARG A 209 -17.56 -3.81 -0.72
C ARG A 209 -17.49 -4.16 0.76
N TRP A 210 -16.44 -3.71 1.45
CA TRP A 210 -16.32 -4.06 2.87
C TRP A 210 -15.53 -3.01 3.66
N VAL A 211 -15.74 -3.05 4.96
CA VAL A 211 -15.00 -2.23 5.92
C VAL A 211 -14.44 -3.12 7.02
N VAL A 212 -13.20 -2.85 7.40
CA VAL A 212 -12.60 -3.45 8.60
C VAL A 212 -12.23 -2.32 9.55
N PHE A 213 -12.67 -2.44 10.79
CA PHE A 213 -12.34 -1.53 11.88
C PHE A 213 -11.34 -2.22 12.77
N THR A 214 -10.15 -1.63 12.93
CA THR A 214 -9.13 -2.16 13.87
C THR A 214 -8.99 -1.20 15.03
N GLU A 215 -9.32 -1.69 16.22
CA GLU A 215 -9.21 -0.90 17.46
C GLU A 215 -7.76 -0.52 17.75
N ARG A 216 -7.53 0.76 18.02
CA ARG A 216 -6.22 1.33 18.34
C ARG A 216 -6.05 1.42 19.87
N GLN A 217 -4.80 1.59 20.31
CA GLN A 217 -4.50 1.74 21.73
C GLN A 217 -5.11 2.99 22.37
N ASP A 218 -5.44 4.00 21.57
CA ASP A 218 -6.08 5.24 22.03
C ASP A 218 -7.61 5.15 22.10
N GLY A 219 -8.17 3.97 21.84
CA GLY A 219 -9.61 3.72 21.87
C GLY A 219 -10.35 4.10 20.58
N LYS A 220 -9.65 4.64 19.60
CA LYS A 220 -10.21 4.92 18.27
C LYS A 220 -10.09 3.67 17.39
N TYR A 221 -10.64 3.76 16.18
CA TYR A 221 -10.57 2.66 15.21
C TYR A 221 -9.93 3.14 13.91
N ARG A 222 -8.92 2.39 13.44
CA ARG A 222 -8.51 2.54 12.05
C ARG A 222 -9.59 1.91 11.18
N VAL A 223 -10.03 2.64 10.16
CA VAL A 223 -11.08 2.21 9.22
C VAL A 223 -10.43 1.92 7.88
N GLU A 224 -10.58 0.71 7.39
CA GLU A 224 -10.10 0.31 6.08
C GLU A 224 -11.28 -0.10 5.20
N LEU A 225 -11.53 0.71 4.19
CA LEU A 225 -12.65 0.53 3.25
C LEU A 225 -12.11 -0.03 1.94
N ARG A 226 -12.79 -1.02 1.41
CA ARG A 226 -12.43 -1.66 0.14
C ARG A 226 -13.68 -1.92 -0.69
N GLY A 227 -13.53 -1.84 -2.02
CA GLY A 227 -14.58 -2.20 -2.97
C GLY A 227 -14.01 -3.04 -4.10
N LYS A 228 -14.83 -3.89 -4.71
CA LYS A 228 -14.47 -4.61 -5.94
C LYS A 228 -14.79 -3.77 -7.16
N THR A 229 -16.00 -3.26 -7.23
CA THR A 229 -16.52 -2.48 -8.36
C THR A 229 -17.19 -1.18 -7.91
N LYS A 230 -17.60 -1.12 -6.63
CA LYS A 230 -18.26 0.07 -6.07
C LYS A 230 -17.23 0.96 -5.39
N GLU A 231 -17.23 2.23 -5.75
CA GLU A 231 -16.37 3.23 -5.15
C GLU A 231 -16.76 3.46 -3.68
N ILE A 232 -15.78 3.52 -2.82
CA ILE A 232 -15.96 3.71 -1.37
C ILE A 232 -15.21 4.94 -0.83
N ASN A 233 -14.46 5.64 -1.68
CA ASN A 233 -13.69 6.79 -1.23
C ASN A 233 -14.57 7.95 -0.76
N THR A 234 -15.74 8.13 -1.35
CA THR A 234 -16.69 9.17 -0.92
C THR A 234 -17.15 8.93 0.52
N LEU A 235 -17.35 7.67 0.91
CA LEU A 235 -17.66 7.31 2.29
C LEU A 235 -16.48 7.66 3.21
N ALA A 236 -15.25 7.29 2.83
CA ALA A 236 -14.06 7.65 3.61
C ALA A 236 -13.95 9.16 3.82
N VAL A 237 -14.16 9.95 2.76
CA VAL A 237 -14.08 11.43 2.82
C VAL A 237 -15.13 12.01 3.79
N ARG A 238 -16.36 11.49 3.78
CA ARG A 238 -17.41 11.95 4.71
C ARG A 238 -17.00 11.75 6.18
N HIS A 239 -16.14 10.75 6.44
CA HIS A 239 -15.64 10.44 7.77
C HIS A 239 -14.18 10.91 7.98
N GLY A 240 -13.78 12.00 7.30
CA GLY A 240 -12.50 12.64 7.52
C GLY A 240 -11.28 11.90 6.96
N GLY A 241 -11.52 10.90 6.12
CA GLY A 241 -10.48 10.09 5.51
C GLY A 241 -10.27 10.37 4.03
N GLY A 242 -9.79 9.36 3.29
CA GLY A 242 -9.55 9.48 1.85
C GLY A 242 -8.87 8.24 1.29
N GLY A 243 -8.48 8.33 0.02
CA GLY A 243 -7.79 7.25 -0.69
C GLY A 243 -8.30 7.06 -2.11
N HIS A 244 -7.98 5.91 -2.67
CA HIS A 244 -8.41 5.54 -4.03
C HIS A 244 -9.89 5.16 -4.06
N PRO A 245 -10.53 5.22 -5.24
CA PRO A 245 -11.95 4.85 -5.34
C PRO A 245 -12.32 3.50 -4.71
N LEU A 246 -11.46 2.49 -4.87
CA LEU A 246 -11.72 1.13 -4.38
C LEU A 246 -10.93 0.76 -3.12
N ALA A 247 -10.08 1.65 -2.59
CA ALA A 247 -9.25 1.39 -1.41
C ALA A 247 -9.00 2.69 -0.64
N SER A 248 -9.71 2.88 0.44
CA SER A 248 -9.67 4.12 1.23
C SER A 248 -9.58 3.82 2.72
N GLY A 249 -9.22 4.83 3.48
CA GLY A 249 -9.13 4.72 4.93
C GLY A 249 -9.64 5.95 5.64
N ALA A 250 -9.97 5.78 6.91
CA ALA A 250 -10.40 6.85 7.81
C ALA A 250 -10.03 6.48 9.25
N VAL A 251 -10.40 7.32 10.18
CA VAL A 251 -10.30 7.01 11.60
C VAL A 251 -11.68 7.27 12.21
N ALA A 252 -12.26 6.27 12.86
CA ALA A 252 -13.49 6.47 13.63
C ALA A 252 -13.11 6.75 15.09
N ASP A 253 -13.67 7.81 15.64
CA ASP A 253 -13.32 8.27 16.99
C ASP A 253 -13.92 7.38 18.08
N ASP A 254 -15.03 6.71 17.79
CA ASP A 254 -15.73 5.88 18.79
C ASP A 254 -16.64 4.85 18.10
N GLU A 255 -17.33 4.03 18.90
CA GLU A 255 -18.26 3.01 18.42
C GLU A 255 -19.47 3.60 17.69
N ALA A 256 -19.89 4.81 18.02
CA ALA A 256 -21.02 5.44 17.34
C ALA A 256 -20.67 5.77 15.89
N GLU A 257 -19.43 6.21 15.67
CA GLU A 257 -18.94 6.46 14.31
C GLU A 257 -18.73 5.16 13.53
N VAL A 258 -18.23 4.08 14.19
CA VAL A 258 -18.15 2.75 13.59
C VAL A 258 -19.53 2.33 13.07
N GLN A 259 -20.57 2.44 13.89
CA GLN A 259 -21.95 2.09 13.50
C GLN A 259 -22.46 2.95 12.36
N ALA A 260 -22.11 4.25 12.35
CA ALA A 260 -22.52 5.15 11.27
C ALA A 260 -21.92 4.71 9.93
N ILE A 261 -20.61 4.42 9.93
CA ILE A 261 -19.91 3.96 8.72
C ILE A 261 -20.48 2.63 8.23
N GLU A 262 -20.72 1.67 9.13
CA GLU A 262 -21.34 0.39 8.78
C GLU A 262 -22.69 0.57 8.11
N LYS A 263 -23.54 1.41 8.71
CA LYS A 263 -24.89 1.68 8.21
C LYS A 263 -24.85 2.35 6.83
N GLU A 264 -23.96 3.32 6.65
CA GLU A 264 -23.81 4.00 5.35
C GLU A 264 -23.33 3.00 4.28
N LEU A 265 -22.28 2.21 4.59
CA LEU A 265 -21.79 1.20 3.68
C LEU A 265 -22.88 0.20 3.27
N ALA A 266 -23.71 -0.20 4.22
CA ALA A 266 -24.80 -1.15 3.97
C ALA A 266 -25.93 -0.52 3.11
N SER A 267 -26.06 0.81 3.12
CA SER A 267 -27.12 1.51 2.37
C SER A 267 -26.72 1.81 0.92
N ASP A 268 -25.44 1.89 0.60
CA ASP A 268 -24.89 2.15 -0.72
C ASP A 268 -24.98 0.91 -1.63
#